data_c890f932b8d5501c533cb76f7c09be63
#
_entry.id   c890f932b8d5501c533cb76f7c09be63
#
_cell.length_a   1.000
_cell.length_b   1.000
_cell.length_c   1.000
_cell.angle_alpha   90.00
_cell.angle_beta   90.00
_cell.angle_gamma   90.00
#
_symmetry.space_group_name_H-M   'P 1'
#
loop_
_entity.id
_entity.type
_entity.pdbx_description
1 polymer ?
#
loop_
_entity_poly.entity_id
_entity_poly.type
_entity_poly.pdbx_seq_one_letter_code
_entity_poly.pdbx_strand_id
1 'polypeptide(L)'
;KEVNDLSEVRTDLAELLGNALRYLRSATRYVTSNAQNDEHLNGAASHHYLQLFGLVSMGFAWAKIVRASLQLTNAEDSRFAQAKVKTGSFFFKQTLPKSEYHFKVISTSSQVTMDMSNDEFLFV
;
A
#
# COMPACT_ATOMS: atom_id res chain seq x y z
N LYS A 1 -6.45 13.62 -5.73
CA LYS A 1 -7.89 13.89 -5.81
C LYS A 1 -8.69 12.94 -4.90
N GLU A 2 -8.51 11.63 -5.02
CA GLU A 2 -9.28 10.67 -4.22
C GLU A 2 -9.02 10.78 -2.72
N VAL A 3 -7.77 11.05 -2.32
CA VAL A 3 -7.43 11.27 -0.91
C VAL A 3 -8.17 12.49 -0.37
N ASN A 4 -8.21 13.58 -1.13
CA ASN A 4 -8.91 14.80 -0.72
C ASN A 4 -10.42 14.59 -0.64
N ASP A 5 -10.99 13.90 -1.62
CA ASP A 5 -12.43 13.60 -1.67
C ASP A 5 -12.83 12.70 -0.48
N LEU A 6 -12.00 11.71 -0.13
CA LEU A 6 -12.23 10.86 1.04
C LEU A 6 -12.08 11.64 2.34
N SER A 7 -11.16 12.59 2.41
CA SER A 7 -10.94 13.44 3.58
C SER A 7 -12.17 14.26 3.96
N GLU A 8 -13.00 14.63 3.00
CA GLU A 8 -14.24 15.37 3.25
C GLU A 8 -15.26 14.57 4.06
N VAL A 9 -15.23 13.24 3.98
CA VAL A 9 -16.20 12.34 4.63
C VAL A 9 -15.58 11.46 5.71
N ARG A 10 -14.32 11.05 5.56
CA ARG A 10 -13.62 10.18 6.51
C ARG A 10 -12.12 10.53 6.55
N THR A 11 -11.78 11.50 7.40
CA THR A 11 -10.41 12.00 7.55
C THR A 11 -9.44 10.90 8.01
N ASP A 12 -9.88 10.01 8.89
CA ASP A 12 -9.05 8.90 9.41
C ASP A 12 -8.60 7.95 8.29
N LEU A 13 -9.52 7.59 7.39
CA LEU A 13 -9.20 6.69 6.28
C LEU A 13 -8.38 7.41 5.21
N ALA A 14 -8.66 8.68 4.96
CA ALA A 14 -7.90 9.50 4.02
C ALA A 14 -6.43 9.64 4.41
N GLU A 15 -6.16 9.80 5.69
CA GLU A 15 -4.78 9.86 6.21
C GLU A 15 -4.02 8.56 5.93
N LEU A 16 -4.65 7.42 6.17
CA LEU A 16 -4.05 6.11 5.91
C LEU A 16 -3.77 5.90 4.42
N LEU A 17 -4.70 6.30 3.55
CA LEU A 17 -4.50 6.21 2.11
C LEU A 17 -3.38 7.14 1.64
N GLY A 18 -3.34 8.36 2.17
CA GLY A 18 -2.29 9.32 1.86
C GLY A 18 -0.90 8.81 2.25
N ASN A 19 -0.79 8.16 3.40
CA ASN A 19 0.46 7.54 3.84
C ASN A 19 0.90 6.42 2.91
N ALA A 20 -0.02 5.53 2.52
CA ALA A 20 0.27 4.44 1.59
C ALA A 20 0.72 4.97 0.22
N LEU A 21 0.06 6.01 -0.29
CA LEU A 21 0.44 6.66 -1.54
C LEU A 21 1.83 7.28 -1.45
N ARG A 22 2.16 7.89 -0.32
CA ARG A 22 3.49 8.46 -0.09
C ARG A 22 4.57 7.36 -0.11
N TYR A 23 4.30 6.22 0.51
CA TYR A 23 5.21 5.07 0.46
C TYR A 23 5.41 4.57 -0.97
N LEU A 24 4.35 4.46 -1.75
CA LEU A 24 4.46 4.05 -3.16
C LEU A 24 5.29 5.04 -3.97
N ARG A 25 5.05 6.33 -3.82
CA ARG A 25 5.82 7.36 -4.52
C ARG A 25 7.29 7.33 -4.14
N SER A 26 7.59 7.17 -2.86
CA SER A 26 8.95 7.09 -2.35
C SER A 26 9.66 5.83 -2.84
N ALA A 27 8.96 4.69 -2.86
CA ALA A 27 9.48 3.44 -3.39
C ALA A 27 9.81 3.55 -4.88
N THR A 28 8.89 4.13 -5.67
CA THR A 28 9.11 4.34 -7.09
C THR A 28 10.33 5.22 -7.33
N ARG A 29 10.44 6.30 -6.58
CA ARG A 29 11.59 7.22 -6.68
C ARG A 29 12.90 6.52 -6.31
N TYR A 30 12.90 5.71 -5.25
CA TYR A 30 14.06 4.96 -4.82
C TYR A 30 14.52 3.98 -5.90
N VAL A 31 13.61 3.16 -6.43
CA VAL A 31 13.94 2.17 -7.47
C VAL A 31 14.45 2.84 -8.73
N THR A 32 13.76 3.89 -9.21
CA THR A 32 14.16 4.57 -10.44
C THR A 32 15.49 5.31 -10.30
N SER A 33 15.80 5.85 -9.12
CA SER A 33 17.04 6.58 -8.89
C SER A 33 18.24 5.68 -8.67
N ASN A 34 18.06 4.45 -8.22
CA ASN A 34 19.16 3.56 -7.82
C ASN A 34 19.35 2.34 -8.73
N ALA A 35 18.43 2.08 -9.66
CA ALA A 35 18.47 0.90 -10.52
C ALA A 35 19.73 0.84 -11.40
N GLN A 36 20.29 1.98 -11.81
CA GLN A 36 21.51 2.04 -12.62
C GLN A 36 22.77 1.71 -11.80
N ASN A 37 22.74 2.00 -10.50
CA ASN A 37 23.89 1.77 -9.61
C ASN A 37 23.84 0.40 -8.94
N ASP A 38 22.70 -0.28 -9.00
CA ASP A 38 22.47 -1.58 -8.37
C ASP A 38 21.73 -2.47 -9.38
N GLU A 39 22.48 -3.35 -10.05
CA GLU A 39 21.97 -4.22 -11.10
C GLU A 39 20.94 -5.24 -10.60
N HIS A 40 20.94 -5.55 -9.29
CA HIS A 40 20.02 -6.53 -8.70
C HIS A 40 18.80 -5.89 -8.06
N LEU A 41 18.73 -4.54 -8.02
CA LEU A 41 17.66 -3.84 -7.29
C LEU A 41 16.27 -4.15 -7.87
N ASN A 42 16.13 -4.12 -9.18
CA ASN A 42 14.84 -4.39 -9.81
C ASN A 42 14.31 -5.78 -9.45
N GLY A 43 15.17 -6.80 -9.48
CA GLY A 43 14.81 -8.15 -9.06
C GLY A 43 14.49 -8.25 -7.58
N ALA A 44 15.33 -7.66 -6.73
CA ALA A 44 15.16 -7.71 -5.29
C ALA A 44 13.90 -6.96 -4.82
N ALA A 45 13.58 -5.85 -5.47
CA ALA A 45 12.45 -4.99 -5.08
C ALA A 45 11.11 -5.41 -5.72
N SER A 46 11.13 -6.20 -6.80
CA SER A 46 9.94 -6.41 -7.65
C SER A 46 8.74 -6.99 -6.90
N HIS A 47 8.95 -7.98 -6.04
CA HIS A 47 7.87 -8.59 -5.26
C HIS A 47 7.21 -7.57 -4.33
N HIS A 48 8.01 -6.89 -3.53
CA HIS A 48 7.50 -5.91 -2.56
C HIS A 48 6.90 -4.69 -3.24
N TYR A 49 7.47 -4.25 -4.37
CA TYR A 49 6.90 -3.15 -5.14
C TYR A 49 5.53 -3.51 -5.71
N LEU A 50 5.37 -4.72 -6.24
CA LEU A 50 4.08 -5.19 -6.75
C LEU A 50 3.04 -5.26 -5.62
N GLN A 51 3.42 -5.77 -4.45
CA GLN A 51 2.53 -5.81 -3.28
C GLN A 51 2.12 -4.41 -2.83
N LEU A 52 3.06 -3.49 -2.76
CA LEU A 52 2.80 -2.09 -2.39
C LEU A 52 1.86 -1.43 -3.40
N PHE A 53 2.12 -1.59 -4.69
CA PHE A 53 1.27 -1.05 -5.75
C PHE A 53 -0.15 -1.62 -5.67
N GLY A 54 -0.27 -2.92 -5.42
CA GLY A 54 -1.57 -3.60 -5.26
C GLY A 54 -2.36 -3.05 -4.06
N LEU A 55 -1.70 -2.87 -2.92
CA LEU A 55 -2.33 -2.33 -1.71
C LEU A 55 -2.85 -0.90 -1.95
N VAL A 56 -2.07 -0.05 -2.59
CA VAL A 56 -2.49 1.32 -2.89
C VAL A 56 -3.64 1.33 -3.88
N SER A 57 -3.60 0.49 -4.91
CA SER A 57 -4.67 0.37 -5.90
C SER A 57 -5.99 -0.08 -5.25
N MET A 58 -5.92 -1.08 -4.37
CA MET A 58 -7.09 -1.53 -3.59
C MET A 58 -7.59 -0.42 -2.65
N GLY A 59 -6.67 0.36 -2.08
CA GLY A 59 -7.01 1.51 -1.25
C GLY A 59 -7.84 2.55 -2.01
N PHE A 60 -7.48 2.85 -3.25
CA PHE A 60 -8.28 3.74 -4.09
C PHE A 60 -9.67 3.16 -4.40
N ALA A 61 -9.75 1.86 -4.68
CA ALA A 61 -11.04 1.20 -4.92
C ALA A 61 -11.93 1.28 -3.68
N TRP A 62 -11.38 0.94 -2.50
CA TRP A 62 -12.13 1.02 -1.25
C TRP A 62 -12.52 2.45 -0.88
N ALA A 63 -11.70 3.43 -1.17
CA ALA A 63 -12.04 4.84 -0.96
C ALA A 63 -13.31 5.22 -1.74
N LYS A 64 -13.40 4.81 -2.99
CA LYS A 64 -14.59 5.05 -3.82
C LYS A 64 -15.82 4.32 -3.26
N ILE A 65 -15.67 3.07 -2.84
CA ILE A 65 -16.76 2.27 -2.26
C ILE A 65 -17.26 2.92 -0.98
N VAL A 66 -16.36 3.32 -0.07
CA VAL A 66 -16.74 3.96 1.19
C VAL A 66 -17.47 5.28 0.94
N ARG A 67 -16.94 6.11 0.04
CA ARG A 67 -17.59 7.39 -0.29
C ARG A 67 -18.98 7.19 -0.87
N ALA A 68 -19.12 6.27 -1.82
CA ALA A 68 -20.43 5.94 -2.41
C ALA A 68 -21.40 5.40 -1.35
N SER A 69 -20.93 4.53 -0.46
CA SER A 69 -21.75 3.95 0.59
C SER A 69 -22.25 5.00 1.59
N LEU A 70 -21.42 5.99 1.91
CA LEU A 70 -21.81 7.08 2.83
C LEU A 70 -22.86 8.01 2.22
N GLN A 71 -23.03 8.00 0.91
CA GLN A 71 -24.05 8.79 0.22
C GLN A 71 -25.40 8.07 0.10
N LEU A 72 -25.46 6.79 0.41
CA LEU A 72 -26.71 6.02 0.36
C LEU A 72 -27.60 6.38 1.56
N THR A 73 -28.78 6.92 1.27
CA THR A 73 -29.73 7.37 2.29
C THR A 73 -30.99 6.51 2.35
N ASN A 74 -31.17 5.60 1.37
CA ASN A 74 -32.32 4.70 1.32
C ASN A 74 -32.25 3.65 2.43
N ALA A 75 -33.35 3.43 3.15
CA ALA A 75 -33.41 2.46 4.25
C ALA A 75 -33.07 1.03 3.81
N GLU A 76 -33.46 0.62 2.61
CA GLU A 76 -33.15 -0.72 2.07
C GLU A 76 -31.64 -0.91 1.86
N ASP A 77 -30.94 0.15 1.46
CA ASP A 77 -29.50 0.12 1.16
C ASP A 77 -28.64 0.42 2.40
N SER A 78 -29.25 0.89 3.49
CA SER A 78 -28.53 1.37 4.67
C SER A 78 -27.67 0.27 5.32
N ARG A 79 -28.22 -0.94 5.46
CA ARG A 79 -27.48 -2.08 6.06
C ARG A 79 -26.31 -2.52 5.17
N PHE A 80 -26.54 -2.56 3.87
CA PHE A 80 -25.49 -2.87 2.89
C PHE A 80 -24.41 -1.80 2.93
N ALA A 81 -24.79 -0.53 2.92
CA ALA A 81 -23.85 0.59 2.97
C ALA A 81 -23.01 0.57 4.25
N GLN A 82 -23.63 0.33 5.41
CA GLN A 82 -22.90 0.22 6.67
C GLN A 82 -21.90 -0.93 6.66
N ALA A 83 -22.29 -2.08 6.09
CA ALA A 83 -21.39 -3.23 5.96
C ALA A 83 -20.17 -2.87 5.08
N LYS A 84 -20.39 -2.16 3.97
CA LYS A 84 -19.30 -1.73 3.08
C LYS A 84 -18.36 -0.75 3.76
N VAL A 85 -18.87 0.20 4.52
CA VAL A 85 -18.04 1.14 5.28
C VAL A 85 -17.19 0.40 6.32
N LYS A 86 -17.77 -0.57 7.02
CA LYS A 86 -17.06 -1.38 8.02
C LYS A 86 -15.95 -2.22 7.36
N THR A 87 -16.25 -2.87 6.23
CA THR A 87 -15.27 -3.66 5.50
C THR A 87 -14.13 -2.79 4.97
N GLY A 88 -14.47 -1.63 4.41
CA GLY A 88 -13.47 -0.65 3.97
C GLY A 88 -12.60 -0.17 5.11
N SER A 89 -13.20 0.17 6.24
CA SER A 89 -12.46 0.58 7.44
C SER A 89 -11.51 -0.51 7.92
N PHE A 90 -11.94 -1.77 7.88
CA PHE A 90 -11.06 -2.90 8.19
C PHE A 90 -9.85 -2.95 7.24
N PHE A 91 -10.09 -2.83 5.93
CA PHE A 91 -9.01 -2.81 4.95
C PHE A 91 -8.01 -1.70 5.26
N PHE A 92 -8.49 -0.47 5.46
CA PHE A 92 -7.62 0.68 5.71
C PHE A 92 -6.81 0.55 7.00
N LYS A 93 -7.38 -0.05 8.04
CA LYS A 93 -6.75 -0.12 9.36
C LYS A 93 -5.93 -1.38 9.58
N GLN A 94 -6.27 -2.49 8.91
CA GLN A 94 -5.65 -3.79 9.16
C GLN A 94 -4.79 -4.28 7.99
N THR A 95 -5.11 -3.90 6.76
CA THR A 95 -4.42 -4.42 5.57
C THR A 95 -3.51 -3.36 4.94
N LEU A 96 -4.03 -2.17 4.72
CA LEU A 96 -3.26 -1.10 4.07
C LEU A 96 -1.96 -0.72 4.79
N PRO A 97 -1.84 -0.78 6.14
CA PRO A 97 -0.58 -0.49 6.83
C PRO A 97 0.59 -1.39 6.45
N LYS A 98 0.34 -2.54 5.83
CA LYS A 98 1.41 -3.39 5.26
C LYS A 98 2.23 -2.65 4.20
N SER A 99 1.71 -1.57 3.65
CA SER A 99 2.44 -0.71 2.70
C SER A 99 3.74 -0.15 3.30
N GLU A 100 3.75 0.17 4.58
CA GLU A 100 4.97 0.61 5.27
C GLU A 100 6.03 -0.49 5.30
N TYR A 101 5.64 -1.71 5.61
CA TYR A 101 6.55 -2.87 5.60
C TYR A 101 7.18 -3.07 4.22
N HIS A 102 6.36 -3.09 3.17
CA HIS A 102 6.88 -3.27 1.81
C HIS A 102 7.81 -2.15 1.40
N PHE A 103 7.46 -0.90 1.75
CA PHE A 103 8.33 0.24 1.48
C PHE A 103 9.69 0.10 2.18
N LYS A 104 9.69 -0.26 3.46
CA LYS A 104 10.94 -0.42 4.23
C LYS A 104 11.84 -1.49 3.62
N VAL A 105 11.26 -2.62 3.19
CA VAL A 105 12.04 -3.69 2.55
C VAL A 105 12.60 -3.23 1.19
N ILE A 106 11.80 -2.53 0.37
CA ILE A 106 12.27 -1.99 -0.92
C ILE A 106 13.46 -1.05 -0.72
N SER A 107 13.44 -0.26 0.34
CA SER A 107 14.47 0.75 0.62
C SER A 107 15.78 0.15 1.12
N THR A 108 15.86 -1.16 1.34
CA THR A 108 17.13 -1.83 1.65
C THR A 108 17.90 -2.12 0.37
N SER A 109 19.23 -2.11 0.47
CA SER A 109 20.09 -2.47 -0.67
C SER A 109 19.87 -3.93 -1.08
N SER A 110 19.94 -4.21 -2.38
CA SER A 110 19.95 -5.58 -2.90
C SER A 110 21.12 -6.40 -2.35
N GLN A 111 22.19 -5.74 -1.91
CA GLN A 111 23.34 -6.38 -1.29
C GLN A 111 22.93 -7.24 -0.10
N VAL A 112 21.96 -6.79 0.71
CA VAL A 112 21.46 -7.56 1.86
C VAL A 112 20.91 -8.92 1.41
N THR A 113 20.24 -8.97 0.26
CA THR A 113 19.68 -10.20 -0.31
C THR A 113 20.76 -11.07 -0.95
N MET A 114 21.77 -10.47 -1.56
CA MET A 114 22.80 -11.14 -2.37
C MET A 114 24.12 -11.39 -1.63
N ASP A 115 24.19 -10.99 -0.36
CA ASP A 115 25.45 -10.94 0.39
C ASP A 115 25.95 -12.32 0.82
N MET A 116 25.05 -13.31 0.96
CA MET A 116 25.42 -14.64 1.42
C MET A 116 26.03 -15.47 0.29
N SER A 117 27.22 -16.01 0.54
CA SER A 117 27.84 -17.01 -0.34
C SER A 117 27.15 -18.36 -0.18
N ASN A 118 27.36 -19.25 -1.16
CA ASN A 118 26.79 -20.60 -1.11
C ASN A 118 27.21 -21.36 0.15
N ASP A 119 28.47 -21.16 0.59
CA ASP A 119 29.00 -21.84 1.78
C ASP A 119 28.33 -21.32 3.08
N GLU A 120 28.01 -20.04 3.12
CA GLU A 120 27.39 -19.44 4.31
C GLU A 120 25.97 -19.91 4.54
N PHE A 121 25.25 -20.36 3.50
CA PHE A 121 23.93 -20.96 3.66
C PHE A 121 23.92 -22.23 4.50
N LEU A 122 25.09 -22.88 4.67
CA LEU A 122 25.20 -24.07 5.56
C LEU A 122 25.01 -23.72 7.04
N PHE A 123 25.12 -22.44 7.42
CA PHE A 123 25.07 -21.98 8.81
C PHE A 123 23.77 -21.26 9.17
N VAL A 124 22.83 -21.19 8.25
CA VAL A 124 21.52 -20.52 8.48
C VAL A 124 20.58 -21.34 9.38
#